data_d50de6df56885efc793b87b296d369bf
#
_entry.id   d50de6df56885efc793b87b296d369bf
#
_cell.length_a   1.000
_cell.length_b   1.000
_cell.length_c   1.000
_cell.angle_alpha   90.00
_cell.angle_beta   90.00
_cell.angle_gamma   90.00
#
_symmetry.space_group_name_H-M   'P 1'
#
loop_
_entity.id
_entity.type
_entity.pdbx_description
1 polymer ?
#
loop_
_entity_poly.entity_id
_entity_poly.type
_entity_poly.pdbx_seq_one_letter_code
_entity_poly.pdbx_strand_id
1 'polypeptide(L)'
;MIIDLENIDVTVMPNFKSGQKEFAANMFFDGATRIFKGWLIPGATIGMHTHEDSSEVIFILEGSGVIVEKEPDAESETVRPIAAGDCLYCPKGHSHSLQNTSEDGDLVFYAVVPML
;
A
#
# COMPACT_ATOMS: atom_id res chain seq x y z
N MET A 1 7.60 -16.81 14.64
CA MET A 1 7.23 -17.63 13.48
C MET A 1 7.75 -16.99 12.19
N ILE A 2 7.97 -17.81 11.17
CA ILE A 2 8.32 -17.31 9.85
C ILE A 2 7.05 -17.33 9.00
N ILE A 3 6.75 -16.19 8.34
CA ILE A 3 5.65 -16.13 7.38
C ILE A 3 6.27 -16.18 5.99
N ASP A 4 6.03 -17.28 5.29
CA ASP A 4 6.54 -17.49 3.94
C ASP A 4 5.57 -16.90 2.92
N LEU A 5 5.69 -15.60 2.69
CA LEU A 5 4.79 -14.89 1.79
C LEU A 5 4.85 -15.43 0.36
N GLU A 6 6.01 -15.89 -0.09
CA GLU A 6 6.17 -16.38 -1.47
C GLU A 6 5.39 -17.66 -1.75
N ASN A 7 5.04 -18.43 -0.72
CA ASN A 7 4.20 -19.61 -0.83
C ASN A 7 2.71 -19.33 -0.62
N ILE A 8 2.33 -18.07 -0.42
CA ILE A 8 0.93 -17.65 -0.41
C ILE A 8 0.54 -17.24 -1.82
N ASP A 9 -0.58 -17.75 -2.31
CA ASP A 9 -1.07 -17.42 -3.64
C ASP A 9 -1.28 -15.92 -3.80
N VAL A 10 -0.86 -15.41 -4.96
CA VAL A 10 -1.08 -14.01 -5.31
C VAL A 10 -2.55 -13.80 -5.67
N THR A 11 -3.16 -12.80 -5.06
CA THR A 11 -4.51 -12.33 -5.40
C THR A 11 -4.38 -11.05 -6.21
N VAL A 12 -5.07 -10.98 -7.34
CA VAL A 12 -5.12 -9.79 -8.18
C VAL A 12 -6.45 -9.08 -7.94
N MET A 13 -6.38 -7.81 -7.56
CA MET A 13 -7.53 -7.00 -7.20
C MET A 13 -7.62 -5.79 -8.13
N PRO A 14 -8.53 -5.84 -9.14
CA PRO A 14 -8.70 -4.68 -10.02
C PRO A 14 -9.41 -3.54 -9.30
N ASN A 15 -8.97 -2.34 -9.55
CA ASN A 15 -9.56 -1.10 -9.02
C ASN A 15 -9.68 -1.10 -7.50
N PHE A 16 -8.64 -1.59 -6.81
CA PHE A 16 -8.66 -1.74 -5.36
C PHE A 16 -8.85 -0.38 -4.66
N LYS A 17 -9.80 -0.32 -3.76
CA LYS A 17 -10.20 0.92 -3.07
C LYS A 17 -10.58 2.05 -4.02
N SER A 18 -11.24 1.72 -5.12
CA SER A 18 -11.58 2.64 -6.21
C SER A 18 -10.36 3.25 -6.92
N GLY A 19 -9.23 2.56 -6.87
CA GLY A 19 -8.02 2.95 -7.58
C GLY A 19 -8.04 2.58 -9.06
N GLN A 20 -6.89 2.74 -9.69
CA GLN A 20 -6.70 2.48 -11.12
C GLN A 20 -5.97 1.16 -11.32
N LYS A 21 -6.34 0.42 -12.36
CA LYS A 21 -5.70 -0.82 -12.78
C LYS A 21 -5.66 -1.87 -11.66
N GLU A 22 -4.60 -2.67 -11.60
CA GLU A 22 -4.52 -3.85 -10.74
C GLU A 22 -3.53 -3.65 -9.61
N PHE A 23 -3.95 -4.09 -8.43
CA PHE A 23 -3.09 -4.32 -7.27
C PHE A 23 -3.00 -5.83 -7.06
N ALA A 24 -1.79 -6.36 -6.96
CA ALA A 24 -1.56 -7.77 -6.68
C ALA A 24 -0.86 -7.93 -5.33
N ALA A 25 -1.25 -8.93 -4.57
CA ALA A 25 -0.64 -9.20 -3.27
C ALA A 25 -0.72 -10.66 -2.89
N ASN A 26 0.31 -11.13 -2.19
CA ASN A 26 0.25 -12.36 -1.42
C ASN A 26 0.10 -11.96 0.05
N MET A 27 -1.03 -12.28 0.65
CA MET A 27 -1.45 -11.69 1.91
C MET A 27 -1.62 -12.72 3.01
N PHE A 28 -0.95 -12.48 4.13
CA PHE A 28 -1.18 -13.16 5.39
C PHE A 28 -2.10 -12.31 6.28
N PHE A 29 -3.04 -12.95 6.94
CA PHE A 29 -3.90 -12.29 7.91
C PHE A 29 -4.32 -13.29 8.99
N ASP A 30 -4.08 -12.94 10.25
CA ASP A 30 -4.42 -13.81 11.39
C ASP A 30 -5.61 -13.30 12.22
N GLY A 31 -6.32 -12.29 11.73
CA GLY A 31 -7.41 -11.62 12.44
C GLY A 31 -6.97 -10.38 13.21
N ALA A 32 -5.67 -10.20 13.43
CA ALA A 32 -5.11 -9.07 14.15
C ALA A 32 -4.14 -8.26 13.30
N THR A 33 -3.30 -8.93 12.54
CA THR A 33 -2.27 -8.27 11.72
C THR A 33 -2.31 -8.81 10.30
N ARG A 34 -2.30 -7.91 9.34
CA ARG A 34 -2.17 -8.23 7.92
C ARG A 34 -0.74 -7.91 7.47
N ILE A 35 -0.12 -8.87 6.79
CA ILE A 35 1.24 -8.70 6.26
C ILE A 35 1.23 -9.18 4.81
N PHE A 36 1.75 -8.37 3.89
CA PHE A 36 1.77 -8.76 2.50
C PHE A 36 2.93 -8.11 1.72
N LYS A 37 3.29 -8.77 0.64
CA LYS A 37 4.08 -8.19 -0.43
C LYS A 37 3.10 -7.77 -1.53
N GLY A 38 3.23 -6.55 -2.00
CA GLY A 38 2.33 -5.97 -2.99
C GLY A 38 3.06 -5.51 -4.23
N TRP A 39 2.32 -5.51 -5.35
CA TRP A 39 2.79 -5.03 -6.65
C TRP A 39 1.75 -4.13 -7.27
N LEU A 40 2.20 -2.98 -7.77
CA LEU A 40 1.41 -2.10 -8.62
C LEU A 40 2.10 -2.00 -9.97
N ILE A 41 1.41 -2.39 -11.03
CA ILE A 41 1.92 -2.23 -12.39
C ILE A 41 1.97 -0.73 -12.76
N PRO A 42 2.69 -0.34 -13.83
CA PRO A 42 2.73 1.07 -14.24
C PRO A 42 1.35 1.68 -14.38
N GLY A 43 1.13 2.81 -13.74
CA GLY A 43 -0.14 3.52 -13.72
C GLY A 43 -1.17 2.99 -12.73
N ALA A 44 -0.90 1.88 -12.03
CA ALA A 44 -1.83 1.34 -11.05
C ALA A 44 -1.80 2.14 -9.75
N THR A 45 -2.93 2.22 -9.09
CA THR A 45 -3.06 2.91 -7.80
C THR A 45 -3.93 2.10 -6.84
N ILE A 46 -3.58 2.15 -5.55
CA ILE A 46 -4.51 1.82 -4.47
C ILE A 46 -5.25 3.11 -4.16
N GLY A 47 -6.57 3.12 -4.32
CA GLY A 47 -7.36 4.33 -4.13
C GLY A 47 -7.29 4.88 -2.71
N MET A 48 -7.64 6.16 -2.58
CA MET A 48 -7.65 6.83 -1.27
C MET A 48 -8.58 6.09 -0.31
N HIS A 49 -8.06 5.75 0.86
CA HIS A 49 -8.84 5.08 1.91
C HIS A 49 -8.33 5.47 3.28
N THR A 50 -9.22 5.38 4.26
CA THR A 50 -8.93 5.76 5.64
C THR A 50 -8.71 4.51 6.50
N HIS A 51 -7.65 4.53 7.31
CA HIS A 51 -7.39 3.48 8.29
C HIS A 51 -8.10 3.80 9.61
N GLU A 52 -9.38 3.44 9.72
CA GLU A 52 -10.20 3.77 10.89
C GLU A 52 -9.85 2.95 12.12
N ASP A 53 -9.55 1.66 11.92
CA ASP A 53 -9.30 0.69 13.00
C ASP A 53 -7.92 0.02 12.88
N SER A 54 -7.03 0.62 12.12
CA SER A 54 -5.69 0.07 11.86
C SER A 54 -4.69 1.19 11.64
N SER A 55 -3.43 0.84 11.61
CA SER A 55 -2.37 1.65 10.99
C SER A 55 -1.73 0.84 9.88
N GLU A 56 -0.84 1.45 9.12
CA GLU A 56 -0.12 0.73 8.07
C GLU A 56 1.32 1.23 7.97
N VAL A 57 2.25 0.29 7.85
CA VAL A 57 3.66 0.57 7.51
C VAL A 57 3.93 -0.06 6.15
N ILE A 58 4.52 0.71 5.24
CA ILE A 58 4.88 0.25 3.90
C ILE A 58 6.37 0.46 3.70
N PHE A 59 7.07 -0.60 3.27
CA PHE A 59 8.48 -0.54 2.88
C PHE A 59 8.58 -0.70 1.38
N ILE A 60 9.07 0.33 0.68
CA ILE A 60 9.24 0.28 -0.77
C ILE A 60 10.50 -0.50 -1.10
N LEU A 61 10.34 -1.59 -1.87
CA LEU A 61 11.43 -2.49 -2.25
C LEU A 61 12.00 -2.16 -3.62
N GLU A 62 11.13 -1.86 -4.59
CA GLU A 62 11.53 -1.59 -5.98
C GLU A 62 10.61 -0.56 -6.58
N GLY A 63 11.14 0.22 -7.50
CA GLY A 63 10.37 1.19 -8.27
C GLY A 63 10.25 2.53 -7.60
N SER A 64 9.38 3.35 -8.16
CA SER A 64 9.11 4.71 -7.71
C SER A 64 7.66 5.06 -7.97
N GLY A 65 7.18 6.08 -7.28
CA GLY A 65 5.81 6.55 -7.45
C GLY A 65 5.54 7.72 -6.53
N VAL A 66 4.30 7.84 -6.10
CA VAL A 66 3.90 8.85 -5.11
C VAL A 66 3.03 8.23 -4.03
N ILE A 67 3.09 8.82 -2.84
CA ILE A 67 2.11 8.62 -1.78
C ILE A 67 1.28 9.88 -1.65
N VAL A 68 -0.03 9.74 -1.67
CA VAL A 68 -0.96 10.82 -1.37
C VAL A 68 -1.46 10.60 0.05
N GLU A 69 -1.33 11.61 0.89
CA GLU A 69 -1.64 11.50 2.31
C GLU A 69 -2.64 12.57 2.73
N LYS A 70 -3.51 12.23 3.66
CA LYS A 70 -4.48 13.16 4.23
C LYS A 70 -4.63 12.90 5.72
N GLU A 71 -4.39 13.93 6.53
CA GLU A 71 -4.64 13.87 7.97
C GLU A 71 -6.13 13.88 8.27
N PRO A 72 -6.56 13.37 9.46
CA PRO A 72 -7.95 13.49 9.88
C PRO A 72 -8.41 14.96 9.86
N ASP A 73 -9.61 15.19 9.35
CA ASP A 73 -10.23 16.51 9.27
C ASP A 73 -9.49 17.55 8.42
N ALA A 74 -8.45 17.15 7.70
CA ALA A 74 -7.75 18.04 6.78
C ALA A 74 -8.60 18.30 5.53
N GLU A 75 -8.51 19.51 5.00
CA GLU A 75 -9.24 19.89 3.77
C GLU A 75 -8.43 19.55 2.52
N SER A 76 -7.12 19.37 2.63
CA SER A 76 -6.25 19.13 1.50
C SER A 76 -5.38 17.91 1.70
N GLU A 77 -4.93 17.35 0.57
CA GLU A 77 -4.03 16.22 0.51
C GLU A 77 -2.59 16.69 0.31
N THR A 78 -1.63 15.90 0.77
CA THR A 78 -0.21 16.10 0.50
C THR A 78 0.27 15.00 -0.43
N VAL A 79 1.02 15.35 -1.46
CA VAL A 79 1.61 14.40 -2.41
C VAL A 79 3.12 14.40 -2.24
N ARG A 80 3.69 13.21 -2.04
CA ARG A 80 5.14 13.05 -1.87
C ARG A 80 5.69 12.01 -2.84
N PRO A 81 6.83 12.26 -3.48
CA PRO A 81 7.51 11.22 -4.26
C PRO A 81 8.09 10.16 -3.34
N ILE A 82 8.04 8.91 -3.79
CA ILE A 82 8.60 7.77 -3.08
C ILE A 82 9.43 6.90 -4.01
N ALA A 83 10.39 6.18 -3.44
CA ALA A 83 11.25 5.26 -4.17
C ALA A 83 11.75 4.14 -3.26
N ALA A 84 12.43 3.16 -3.85
CA ALA A 84 13.01 2.03 -3.11
C ALA A 84 13.84 2.51 -1.92
N GLY A 85 13.65 1.89 -0.77
CA GLY A 85 14.28 2.25 0.49
C GLY A 85 13.43 3.12 1.41
N ASP A 86 12.34 3.71 0.90
CA ASP A 86 11.45 4.53 1.72
C ASP A 86 10.57 3.67 2.62
N CYS A 87 10.32 4.18 3.82
CA CYS A 87 9.37 3.62 4.77
C CYS A 87 8.23 4.63 4.96
N LEU A 88 7.01 4.19 4.67
CA LEU A 88 5.81 5.02 4.77
C LEU A 88 5.00 4.59 5.96
N TYR A 89 4.40 5.54 6.67
CA TYR A 89 3.55 5.23 7.81
C TYR A 89 2.23 5.98 7.70
N CYS A 90 1.13 5.23 7.82
CA CYS A 90 -0.21 5.78 7.90
C CYS A 90 -0.76 5.51 9.30
N PRO A 91 -0.80 6.51 10.19
CA PRO A 91 -1.36 6.34 11.52
C PRO A 91 -2.86 6.04 11.48
N LYS A 92 -3.38 5.47 12.55
CA LYS A 92 -4.82 5.29 12.73
C LYS A 92 -5.55 6.61 12.51
N GLY A 93 -6.63 6.59 11.74
CA GLY A 93 -7.45 7.75 11.42
C GLY A 93 -7.00 8.54 10.22
N HIS A 94 -5.79 8.29 9.72
CA HIS A 94 -5.27 8.96 8.53
C HIS A 94 -5.69 8.22 7.25
N SER A 95 -5.59 8.92 6.13
CA SER A 95 -5.91 8.37 4.80
C SER A 95 -4.70 8.45 3.89
N HIS A 96 -4.61 7.50 2.97
CA HIS A 96 -3.55 7.52 1.98
C HIS A 96 -3.94 6.81 0.68
N SER A 97 -3.16 7.05 -0.36
CA SER A 97 -3.23 6.37 -1.66
C SER A 97 -1.81 6.17 -2.18
N LEU A 98 -1.43 4.92 -2.43
CA LEU A 98 -0.15 4.57 -3.03
C LEU A 98 -0.31 4.46 -4.54
N GLN A 99 0.57 5.10 -5.31
CA GLN A 99 0.41 5.19 -6.75
C GLN A 99 1.74 4.92 -7.46
N ASN A 100 1.70 4.03 -8.43
CA ASN A 100 2.82 3.82 -9.34
C ASN A 100 2.70 4.78 -10.52
N THR A 101 3.51 5.83 -10.49
CA THR A 101 3.55 6.86 -11.56
C THR A 101 4.63 6.58 -12.60
N SER A 102 5.36 5.48 -12.47
CA SER A 102 6.37 5.08 -13.43
C SER A 102 5.72 4.53 -14.70
N GLU A 103 6.43 4.59 -15.83
CA GLU A 103 5.95 4.09 -17.11
C GLU A 103 6.46 2.70 -17.44
N ASP A 104 7.52 2.23 -16.76
CA ASP A 104 8.29 1.08 -17.21
C ASP A 104 8.64 0.06 -16.11
N GLY A 105 8.17 0.23 -14.89
CA GLY A 105 8.49 -0.71 -13.83
C GLY A 105 7.40 -0.83 -12.78
N ASP A 106 7.32 -1.99 -12.15
CA ASP A 106 6.40 -2.23 -11.05
C ASP A 106 6.87 -1.51 -9.78
N LEU A 107 5.92 -1.04 -9.00
CA LEU A 107 6.16 -0.60 -7.63
C LEU A 107 5.93 -1.80 -6.72
N VAL A 108 7.00 -2.25 -6.05
CA VAL A 108 6.99 -3.44 -5.20
C VAL A 108 7.25 -3.02 -3.76
N PHE A 109 6.46 -3.56 -2.84
CA PHE A 109 6.53 -3.14 -1.44
C PHE A 109 6.09 -4.25 -0.49
N TYR A 110 6.58 -4.17 0.76
CA TYR A 110 5.99 -4.89 1.89
C TYR A 110 5.10 -3.95 2.68
N ALA A 111 4.01 -4.49 3.21
CA ALA A 111 3.13 -3.75 4.10
C ALA A 111 2.76 -4.58 5.33
N VAL A 112 2.62 -3.88 6.45
CA VAL A 112 2.15 -4.43 7.71
C VAL A 112 0.99 -3.56 8.20
N VAL A 113 -0.16 -4.19 8.43
CA VAL A 113 -1.39 -3.51 8.85
C VAL A 113 -1.88 -4.13 10.14
N PRO A 114 -1.43 -3.64 11.31
CA PRO A 114 -1.98 -4.09 12.58
C PRO A 114 -3.36 -3.47 12.80
N MET A 115 -4.29 -4.29 13.27
CA MET A 115 -5.60 -3.83 13.72
C MET A 115 -5.47 -3.27 15.14
N LEU A 116 -6.03 -2.12 15.38
CA LEU A 116 -5.88 -1.39 16.64
C LEU A 116 -7.20 -1.26 17.38
#